data_b5f5ce3968a08fb48d26b872cddf0c67
#
_entry.id   b5f5ce3968a08fb48d26b872cddf0c67
#
_cell.length_a   1.000
_cell.length_b   1.000
_cell.length_c   1.000
_cell.angle_alpha   90.00
_cell.angle_beta   90.00
_cell.angle_gamma   90.00
#
_symmetry.space_group_name_H-M   'P 1'
#
loop_
_entity.id
_entity.type
_entity.pdbx_description
1 polymer ?
#
loop_
_entity_poly.entity_id
_entity_poly.type
_entity_poly.pdbx_seq_one_letter_code
_entity_poly.pdbx_strand_id
1 'polypeptide(L)'
;EICWGGMHSWRNMIQTLEAVDRPNIGFQADMSHTLLYTMGYNCPEDRILPVDYKWDDREVLKASLKELTAALRPWTIDFHVAQNDGTVHGTGSHDKTGRHCQATDPNGKLNIAEDAGFWLRDADGQLTKAFKHICWDGCMFSNAVMEQQKTWNDILAAMIQVRNAH
;
A
#
# COMPACT_ATOMS: atom_id res chain seq x y z
N GLU A 1 -7.58 5.58 -5.06
CA GLU A 1 -7.04 4.24 -5.27
C GLU A 1 -6.65 4.01 -6.74
N ILE A 2 -5.68 3.14 -6.98
CA ILE A 2 -5.09 2.92 -8.32
C ILE A 2 -5.70 1.76 -9.11
N CYS A 3 -6.70 1.09 -8.60
CA CYS A 3 -7.27 -0.13 -9.17
C CYS A 3 -7.90 0.03 -10.55
N TRP A 4 -8.33 1.21 -10.92
CA TRP A 4 -9.20 1.42 -12.07
C TRP A 4 -8.67 2.48 -13.04
N GLY A 5 -8.94 2.30 -14.32
CA GLY A 5 -8.80 3.35 -15.31
C GLY A 5 -7.38 3.73 -15.71
N GLY A 6 -6.38 2.87 -15.48
CA GLY A 6 -5.01 3.12 -15.93
C GLY A 6 -4.21 4.09 -15.07
N MET A 7 -4.66 4.41 -13.88
CA MET A 7 -3.97 5.26 -12.91
C MET A 7 -2.84 4.50 -12.20
N HIS A 8 -1.91 3.94 -12.96
CA HIS A 8 -0.82 3.12 -12.44
C HIS A 8 0.47 3.90 -12.18
N SER A 9 0.49 5.18 -12.52
CA SER A 9 1.58 6.11 -12.23
C SER A 9 1.25 6.94 -10.99
N TRP A 10 2.09 6.87 -9.97
CA TRP A 10 1.89 7.69 -8.78
C TRP A 10 2.13 9.18 -9.06
N ARG A 11 3.00 9.54 -10.03
CA ARG A 11 3.21 10.93 -10.44
C ARG A 11 2.00 11.49 -11.17
N ASN A 12 1.40 10.71 -12.09
CA ASN A 12 0.17 11.11 -12.76
C ASN A 12 -1.00 11.23 -11.78
N MET A 13 -1.02 10.40 -10.72
CA MET A 13 -2.01 10.54 -9.65
C MET A 13 -1.90 11.91 -8.96
N ILE A 14 -0.70 12.32 -8.59
CA ILE A 14 -0.46 13.64 -7.98
C ILE A 14 -0.87 14.75 -8.94
N GLN A 15 -0.42 14.72 -10.19
CA GLN A 15 -0.79 15.70 -11.20
C GLN A 15 -2.31 15.81 -11.39
N THR A 16 -3.01 14.67 -11.34
CA THR A 16 -4.47 14.64 -11.43
C THR A 16 -5.12 15.32 -10.23
N LEU A 17 -4.65 15.03 -9.02
CA LEU A 17 -5.16 15.65 -7.80
C LEU A 17 -4.90 17.15 -7.76
N GLU A 18 -3.71 17.59 -8.18
CA GLU A 18 -3.36 19.00 -8.35
C GLU A 18 -4.27 19.70 -9.36
N ALA A 19 -4.51 19.07 -10.51
CA ALA A 19 -5.37 19.64 -11.56
C ALA A 19 -6.84 19.73 -11.13
N VAL A 20 -7.31 18.77 -10.33
CA VAL A 20 -8.69 18.78 -9.79
C VAL A 20 -8.84 19.86 -8.72
N ASP A 21 -7.86 20.06 -7.88
CA ASP A 21 -7.79 21.08 -6.81
C ASP A 21 -9.11 21.25 -6.04
N ARG A 22 -9.58 20.17 -5.41
CA ARG A 22 -10.82 20.16 -4.62
C ARG A 22 -10.59 19.52 -3.25
N PRO A 23 -11.06 20.13 -2.15
CA PRO A 23 -10.82 19.66 -0.79
C PRO A 23 -11.56 18.36 -0.44
N ASN A 24 -12.52 17.95 -1.25
CA ASN A 24 -13.31 16.72 -1.07
C ASN A 24 -12.85 15.56 -1.96
N ILE A 25 -11.71 15.72 -2.63
CA ILE A 25 -11.08 14.67 -3.43
C ILE A 25 -9.67 14.43 -2.91
N GLY A 26 -9.29 13.17 -2.78
CA GLY A 26 -7.97 12.79 -2.32
C GLY A 26 -7.59 11.38 -2.74
N PHE A 27 -6.45 10.95 -2.26
CA PHE A 27 -5.90 9.63 -2.53
C PHE A 27 -6.33 8.65 -1.43
N GLN A 28 -6.85 7.51 -1.83
CA GLN A 28 -6.98 6.35 -0.95
C GLN A 28 -5.69 5.54 -1.05
N ALA A 29 -4.92 5.55 0.02
CA ALA A 29 -3.69 4.78 0.09
C ALA A 29 -3.98 3.32 0.41
N ASP A 30 -3.32 2.42 -0.30
CA ASP A 30 -3.32 0.99 -0.01
C ASP A 30 -1.88 0.47 -0.04
N MET A 31 -1.48 -0.26 1.00
CA MET A 31 -0.11 -0.74 1.15
C MET A 31 0.28 -1.73 0.06
N SER A 32 -0.65 -2.56 -0.39
CA SER A 32 -0.40 -3.55 -1.45
C SER A 32 -0.16 -2.88 -2.79
N HIS A 33 -1.06 -1.99 -3.19
CA HIS A 33 -0.96 -1.31 -4.48
C HIS A 33 0.24 -0.37 -4.55
N THR A 34 0.53 0.35 -3.47
CA THR A 34 1.64 1.29 -3.43
C THR A 34 3.01 0.60 -3.44
N LEU A 35 3.12 -0.64 -2.98
CA LEU A 35 4.31 -1.45 -3.20
C LEU A 35 4.61 -1.61 -4.69
N LEU A 36 3.60 -1.85 -5.52
CA LEU A 36 3.76 -1.99 -6.97
C LEU A 36 4.15 -0.67 -7.66
N TYR A 37 3.76 0.47 -7.09
CA TYR A 37 4.25 1.77 -7.53
C TYR A 37 5.77 1.87 -7.35
N THR A 38 6.30 1.47 -6.18
CA THR A 38 7.75 1.51 -5.96
C THR A 38 8.52 0.63 -6.95
N MET A 39 7.92 -0.46 -7.36
CA MET A 39 8.48 -1.38 -8.35
C MET A 39 8.39 -0.87 -9.79
N GLY A 40 7.57 0.16 -10.06
CA GLY A 40 7.33 0.67 -11.42
C GLY A 40 6.71 -0.38 -12.33
N TYR A 41 5.91 -1.31 -11.79
CA TYR A 41 5.40 -2.45 -12.56
C TYR A 41 4.57 -2.02 -13.77
N ASN A 42 3.65 -1.09 -13.58
CA ASN A 42 2.78 -0.58 -14.63
C ASN A 42 3.26 0.76 -15.23
N CYS A 43 4.29 1.37 -14.68
CA CYS A 43 4.88 2.62 -15.11
C CYS A 43 6.39 2.59 -14.78
N PRO A 44 7.21 1.97 -15.65
CA PRO A 44 8.66 1.78 -15.38
C PRO A 44 9.42 3.09 -15.15
N GLU A 45 9.00 4.18 -15.75
CA GLU A 45 9.56 5.52 -15.57
C GLU A 45 9.36 6.09 -14.17
N ASP A 46 8.36 5.60 -13.44
CA ASP A 46 8.05 6.01 -12.07
C ASP A 46 8.66 5.08 -11.00
N ARG A 47 9.46 4.11 -11.43
CA ARG A 47 10.13 3.18 -10.51
C ARG A 47 11.03 3.91 -9.53
N ILE A 48 10.93 3.52 -8.26
CA ILE A 48 11.78 3.99 -7.16
C ILE A 48 12.77 2.91 -6.74
N LEU A 49 12.30 1.66 -6.59
CA LEU A 49 13.16 0.53 -6.28
C LEU A 49 14.17 0.28 -7.42
N PRO A 50 15.46 0.02 -7.13
CA PRO A 50 16.43 -0.37 -8.15
C PRO A 50 15.93 -1.55 -8.98
N VAL A 51 16.31 -1.59 -10.27
CA VAL A 51 15.89 -2.68 -11.19
C VAL A 51 16.41 -4.05 -10.72
N ASP A 52 17.59 -4.07 -10.13
CA ASP A 52 18.25 -5.25 -9.58
C ASP A 52 17.99 -5.50 -8.09
N TYR A 53 16.98 -4.79 -7.52
CA TYR A 53 16.58 -4.90 -6.12
C TYR A 53 16.35 -6.36 -5.68
N LYS A 54 16.85 -6.67 -4.50
CA LYS A 54 16.66 -7.98 -3.85
C LYS A 54 15.79 -7.81 -2.60
N TRP A 55 14.82 -8.70 -2.42
CA TRP A 55 13.85 -8.66 -1.33
C TRP A 55 14.44 -8.82 0.08
N ASP A 56 15.71 -9.21 0.19
CA ASP A 56 16.45 -9.27 1.45
C ASP A 56 17.04 -7.92 1.89
N ASP A 57 17.11 -6.93 0.98
CA ASP A 57 17.56 -5.57 1.31
C ASP A 57 16.40 -4.70 1.83
N ARG A 58 16.10 -4.88 3.10
CA ARG A 58 15.00 -4.19 3.77
C ARG A 58 15.18 -2.67 3.80
N GLU A 59 16.41 -2.17 3.92
CA GLU A 59 16.66 -0.73 4.02
C GLU A 59 16.39 -0.01 2.69
N VAL A 60 16.72 -0.63 1.57
CA VAL A 60 16.36 -0.08 0.25
C VAL A 60 14.85 -0.03 0.06
N LEU A 61 14.13 -1.08 0.50
CA LEU A 61 12.67 -1.07 0.45
C LEU A 61 12.07 0.06 1.30
N LYS A 62 12.53 0.20 2.54
CA LYS A 62 12.09 1.26 3.44
C LYS A 62 12.32 2.65 2.85
N ALA A 63 13.51 2.89 2.29
CA ALA A 63 13.81 4.17 1.65
C ALA A 63 12.84 4.46 0.50
N SER A 64 12.56 3.48 -0.34
CA SER A 64 11.63 3.60 -1.47
C SER A 64 10.19 3.84 -1.02
N LEU A 65 9.73 3.10 0.01
CA LEU A 65 8.39 3.33 0.60
C LEU A 65 8.30 4.71 1.24
N LYS A 66 9.35 5.16 1.94
CA LYS A 66 9.40 6.50 2.55
C LYS A 66 9.31 7.60 1.49
N GLU A 67 10.02 7.47 0.37
CA GLU A 67 9.96 8.42 -0.74
C GLU A 67 8.54 8.51 -1.30
N LEU A 68 7.96 7.36 -1.66
CA LEU A 68 6.61 7.30 -2.23
C LEU A 68 5.56 7.87 -1.29
N THR A 69 5.57 7.42 -0.04
CA THR A 69 4.56 7.84 0.94
C THR A 69 4.69 9.32 1.28
N ALA A 70 5.90 9.87 1.33
CA ALA A 70 6.10 11.31 1.52
C ALA A 70 5.46 12.14 0.40
N ALA A 71 5.53 11.67 -0.85
CA ALA A 71 4.94 12.35 -1.99
C ALA A 71 3.40 12.26 -2.00
N LEU A 72 2.83 11.12 -1.65
CA LEU A 72 1.38 10.87 -1.72
C LEU A 72 0.61 11.25 -0.45
N ARG A 73 1.28 11.26 0.71
CA ARG A 73 0.65 11.53 2.00
C ARG A 73 -0.12 12.86 2.08
N PRO A 74 0.33 13.97 1.49
CA PRO A 74 -0.44 15.23 1.51
C PRO A 74 -1.83 15.09 0.91
N TRP A 75 -1.97 14.20 -0.08
CA TRP A 75 -3.22 13.93 -0.80
C TRP A 75 -4.06 12.81 -0.18
N THR A 76 -3.49 12.04 0.75
CA THR A 76 -4.14 10.85 1.31
C THR A 76 -5.24 11.24 2.28
N ILE A 77 -6.45 10.72 2.04
CA ILE A 77 -7.65 10.93 2.87
C ILE A 77 -8.18 9.66 3.51
N ASP A 78 -7.73 8.50 3.01
CA ASP A 78 -8.11 7.18 3.52
C ASP A 78 -6.93 6.22 3.39
N PHE A 79 -6.89 5.18 4.24
CA PHE A 79 -5.75 4.28 4.31
C PHE A 79 -6.16 2.84 4.56
N HIS A 80 -5.73 1.96 3.65
CA HIS A 80 -5.89 0.52 3.75
C HIS A 80 -4.56 -0.16 4.13
N VAL A 81 -4.61 -0.96 5.19
CA VAL A 81 -3.55 -1.88 5.55
C VAL A 81 -3.71 -3.16 4.74
N ALA A 82 -2.66 -3.59 4.10
CA ALA A 82 -2.65 -4.80 3.28
C ALA A 82 -1.28 -5.46 3.28
N GLN A 83 -1.21 -6.73 2.89
CA GLN A 83 0.02 -7.45 2.60
C GLN A 83 0.12 -7.73 1.11
N ASN A 84 1.33 -7.75 0.57
CA ASN A 84 1.61 -8.04 -0.83
C ASN A 84 2.87 -8.90 -0.96
N ASP A 85 2.90 -9.81 -1.92
CA ASP A 85 4.05 -10.69 -2.20
C ASP A 85 5.00 -10.13 -3.29
N GLY A 86 4.76 -8.92 -3.77
CA GLY A 86 5.55 -8.29 -4.84
C GLY A 86 5.24 -8.85 -6.23
N THR A 87 4.14 -9.60 -6.38
CA THR A 87 3.76 -10.23 -7.65
C THR A 87 2.44 -9.71 -8.18
N VAL A 88 2.22 -9.95 -9.46
CA VAL A 88 0.97 -9.67 -10.16
C VAL A 88 0.42 -10.98 -10.71
N HIS A 89 -0.85 -11.21 -10.55
CA HIS A 89 -1.55 -12.39 -11.01
C HIS A 89 -2.67 -12.00 -11.99
N GLY A 90 -2.73 -12.68 -13.12
CA GLY A 90 -3.71 -12.40 -14.15
C GLY A 90 -3.32 -11.24 -15.07
N THR A 91 -4.26 -10.82 -15.92
CA THR A 91 -4.05 -9.82 -16.99
C THR A 91 -5.03 -8.65 -16.92
N GLY A 92 -6.03 -8.73 -16.07
CA GLY A 92 -7.00 -7.68 -15.86
C GLY A 92 -6.39 -6.42 -15.22
N SER A 93 -7.07 -5.31 -15.34
CA SER A 93 -6.62 -4.04 -14.74
C SER A 93 -6.44 -4.17 -13.22
N HIS A 94 -7.36 -4.84 -12.55
CA HIS A 94 -7.30 -5.09 -11.12
C HIS A 94 -6.13 -6.03 -10.75
N ASP A 95 -5.89 -7.08 -11.54
CA ASP A 95 -4.78 -8.00 -11.28
C ASP A 95 -3.42 -7.32 -11.29
N LYS A 96 -3.27 -6.27 -12.09
CA LYS A 96 -2.02 -5.51 -12.26
C LYS A 96 -1.69 -4.58 -11.10
N THR A 97 -2.59 -4.42 -10.14
CA THR A 97 -2.39 -3.56 -8.98
C THR A 97 -1.69 -4.25 -7.81
N GLY A 98 -1.32 -5.50 -7.98
CA GLY A 98 -0.64 -6.32 -6.99
C GLY A 98 -1.57 -7.28 -6.27
N ARG A 99 -1.03 -8.43 -5.86
CA ARG A 99 -1.80 -9.44 -5.16
C ARG A 99 -1.90 -9.11 -3.67
N HIS A 100 -3.11 -8.96 -3.19
CA HIS A 100 -3.38 -8.95 -1.75
C HIS A 100 -3.16 -10.35 -1.17
N CYS A 101 -2.30 -10.43 -0.18
CA CYS A 101 -1.96 -11.66 0.53
C CYS A 101 -2.57 -11.67 1.92
N GLN A 102 -2.70 -12.86 2.52
CA GLN A 102 -3.06 -12.98 3.92
C GLN A 102 -2.01 -12.26 4.79
N ALA A 103 -2.42 -11.75 5.95
CA ALA A 103 -1.53 -11.02 6.86
C ALA A 103 -0.28 -11.82 7.27
N THR A 104 -0.42 -13.14 7.32
CA THR A 104 0.64 -14.08 7.70
C THR A 104 1.23 -14.86 6.51
N ASP A 105 1.04 -14.36 5.28
CA ASP A 105 1.60 -15.01 4.08
C ASP A 105 3.15 -15.02 4.19
N PRO A 106 3.79 -16.20 4.10
CA PRO A 106 5.25 -16.30 4.21
C PRO A 106 6.00 -15.61 3.06
N ASN A 107 5.32 -15.34 1.94
CA ASN A 107 5.88 -14.61 0.81
C ASN A 107 5.64 -13.11 0.90
N GLY A 108 4.88 -12.64 1.90
CA GLY A 108 4.59 -11.24 2.12
C GLY A 108 5.86 -10.39 2.22
N LYS A 109 5.89 -9.25 1.57
CA LYS A 109 7.05 -8.37 1.46
C LYS A 109 7.01 -7.20 2.44
N LEU A 110 5.86 -6.91 3.01
CA LEU A 110 5.66 -5.79 3.90
C LEU A 110 5.78 -6.22 5.37
N ASN A 111 6.51 -5.43 6.15
CA ASN A 111 6.37 -5.45 7.60
C ASN A 111 5.18 -4.55 7.96
N ILE A 112 4.01 -5.16 8.11
CA ILE A 112 2.73 -4.47 8.15
C ILE A 112 2.72 -3.31 9.17
N ALA A 113 3.18 -3.56 10.40
CA ALA A 113 3.16 -2.53 11.44
C ALA A 113 4.16 -1.40 11.14
N GLU A 114 5.37 -1.74 10.74
CA GLU A 114 6.42 -0.76 10.43
C GLU A 114 6.07 0.07 9.20
N ASP A 115 5.64 -0.61 8.12
CA ASP A 115 5.39 0.06 6.84
C ASP A 115 4.11 0.90 6.85
N ALA A 116 3.12 0.55 7.66
CA ALA A 116 1.97 1.41 7.93
C ALA A 116 2.41 2.77 8.50
N GLY A 117 3.48 2.80 9.27
CA GLY A 117 4.04 4.02 9.85
C GLY A 117 4.41 5.07 8.82
N PHE A 118 4.87 4.67 7.63
CA PHE A 118 5.18 5.63 6.56
C PHE A 118 3.95 6.40 6.07
N TRP A 119 2.76 5.84 6.18
CA TRP A 119 1.51 6.53 5.88
C TRP A 119 0.97 7.35 7.04
N LEU A 120 1.14 6.84 8.26
CA LEU A 120 0.56 7.41 9.48
C LEU A 120 1.40 8.55 10.07
N ARG A 121 2.71 8.59 9.79
CA ARG A 121 3.64 9.55 10.37
C ARG A 121 4.42 10.30 9.31
N ASP A 122 4.78 11.54 9.62
CA ASP A 122 5.69 12.36 8.80
C ASP A 122 7.17 12.01 9.05
N ALA A 123 8.06 12.81 8.46
CA ALA A 123 9.50 12.63 8.60
C ALA A 123 9.99 12.84 10.04
N ASP A 124 9.26 13.60 10.84
CA ASP A 124 9.56 13.90 12.24
C ASP A 124 8.90 12.88 13.19
N GLY A 125 8.23 11.87 12.64
CA GLY A 125 7.55 10.83 13.40
C GLY A 125 6.22 11.26 14.03
N GLN A 126 5.69 12.44 13.67
CA GLN A 126 4.40 12.90 14.16
C GLN A 126 3.25 12.30 13.34
N LEU A 127 2.12 12.04 13.97
CA LEU A 127 0.91 11.62 13.25
C LEU A 127 0.47 12.73 12.29
N THR A 128 0.42 12.41 11.01
CA THR A 128 0.14 13.40 9.96
C THR A 128 -1.33 13.68 9.77
N LYS A 129 -2.16 12.70 10.07
CA LYS A 129 -3.61 12.80 9.88
C LYS A 129 -4.34 12.01 10.95
N ALA A 130 -5.45 12.56 11.42
CA ALA A 130 -6.42 11.83 12.22
C ALA A 130 -7.27 10.96 11.26
N PHE A 131 -6.73 9.85 10.78
CA PHE A 131 -7.55 8.85 10.11
C PHE A 131 -8.61 8.36 11.10
N LYS A 132 -9.88 8.54 10.74
CA LYS A 132 -10.99 8.05 11.56
C LYS A 132 -11.15 6.55 11.44
N HIS A 133 -10.75 6.01 10.31
CA HIS A 133 -10.85 4.59 10.00
C HIS A 133 -9.58 4.15 9.29
N ILE A 134 -9.06 3.01 9.73
CA ILE A 134 -7.99 2.26 9.07
C ILE A 134 -8.55 0.85 8.91
N CYS A 135 -8.65 0.36 7.69
CA CYS A 135 -9.17 -0.97 7.45
C CYS A 135 -8.10 -1.90 6.85
N TRP A 136 -8.34 -3.19 7.01
CA TRP A 136 -7.62 -4.22 6.26
C TRP A 136 -8.27 -4.41 4.90
N ASP A 137 -7.48 -4.41 3.82
CA ASP A 137 -7.98 -4.81 2.51
C ASP A 137 -7.62 -6.27 2.19
N GLY A 138 -8.64 -7.09 2.02
CA GLY A 138 -8.54 -8.49 1.61
C GLY A 138 -9.34 -8.76 0.34
N CYS A 139 -9.56 -7.78 -0.50
CA CYS A 139 -10.49 -7.85 -1.64
C CYS A 139 -10.18 -8.97 -2.66
N MET A 140 -8.93 -9.44 -2.71
CA MET A 140 -8.52 -10.53 -3.61
C MET A 140 -8.52 -11.91 -2.95
N PHE A 141 -9.02 -12.02 -1.72
CA PHE A 141 -9.11 -13.31 -1.05
C PHE A 141 -10.25 -14.15 -1.63
N SER A 142 -9.98 -15.44 -1.84
CA SER A 142 -11.05 -16.36 -2.23
C SER A 142 -12.06 -16.57 -1.08
N ASN A 143 -13.30 -16.93 -1.42
CA ASN A 143 -14.32 -17.23 -0.41
C ASN A 143 -13.81 -18.30 0.59
N ALA A 144 -13.12 -19.33 0.11
CA ALA A 144 -12.56 -20.37 0.98
C ALA A 144 -11.58 -19.84 2.02
N VAL A 145 -10.86 -18.76 1.73
CA VAL A 145 -9.98 -18.05 2.69
C VAL A 145 -10.81 -17.20 3.62
N MET A 146 -11.79 -16.46 3.10
CA MET A 146 -12.64 -15.56 3.89
C MET A 146 -13.55 -16.30 4.88
N GLU A 147 -13.90 -17.55 4.60
CA GLU A 147 -14.72 -18.41 5.48
C GLU A 147 -13.93 -18.96 6.69
N GLN A 148 -12.60 -18.85 6.69
CA GLN A 148 -11.78 -19.38 7.78
C GLN A 148 -11.67 -18.38 8.93
N GLN A 149 -12.02 -18.79 10.14
CA GLN A 149 -11.85 -17.99 11.35
C GLN A 149 -10.39 -17.54 11.55
N LYS A 150 -9.43 -18.39 11.15
CA LYS A 150 -8.00 -18.05 11.22
C LYS A 150 -7.65 -16.78 10.44
N THR A 151 -8.22 -16.61 9.24
CA THR A 151 -7.99 -15.41 8.41
C THR A 151 -8.34 -14.13 9.18
N TRP A 152 -9.50 -14.11 9.82
CA TRP A 152 -9.96 -12.95 10.60
C TRP A 152 -9.14 -12.72 11.87
N ASN A 153 -8.72 -13.79 12.53
CA ASN A 153 -7.85 -13.68 13.70
C ASN A 153 -6.47 -13.09 13.31
N ASP A 154 -5.89 -13.51 12.19
CA ASP A 154 -4.61 -13.01 11.70
C ASP A 154 -4.72 -11.52 11.29
N ILE A 155 -5.79 -11.15 10.60
CA ILE A 155 -6.10 -9.75 10.25
C ILE A 155 -6.22 -8.90 11.51
N LEU A 156 -7.01 -9.34 12.48
CA LEU A 156 -7.20 -8.63 13.75
C LEU A 156 -5.86 -8.46 14.48
N ALA A 157 -5.05 -9.50 14.53
CA ALA A 157 -3.73 -9.44 15.16
C ALA A 157 -2.82 -8.42 14.48
N ALA A 158 -2.79 -8.40 13.13
CA ALA A 158 -2.02 -7.42 12.36
C ALA A 158 -2.49 -5.99 12.62
N MET A 159 -3.82 -5.76 12.62
CA MET A 159 -4.39 -4.44 12.89
C MET A 159 -4.12 -3.95 14.32
N ILE A 160 -4.13 -4.87 15.30
CA ILE A 160 -3.74 -4.56 16.68
C ILE A 160 -2.25 -4.16 16.74
N GLN A 161 -1.38 -4.83 15.99
CA GLN A 161 0.04 -4.46 15.92
C GLN A 161 0.23 -3.06 15.33
N VAL A 162 -0.47 -2.72 14.23
CA VAL A 162 -0.46 -1.36 13.67
C VAL A 162 -0.91 -0.34 14.70
N ARG A 163 -2.06 -0.56 15.35
CA ARG A 163 -2.59 0.34 16.39
C ARG A 163 -1.61 0.55 17.56
N ASN A 164 -0.92 -0.51 17.96
CA ASN A 164 -0.02 -0.43 19.11
C ASN A 164 1.33 0.23 18.76
N ALA A 165 1.70 0.23 17.49
CA ALA A 165 2.92 0.86 16.99
C ALA A 165 2.74 2.36 16.71
N HIS A 166 1.52 2.78 16.49
CA HIS A 166 1.19 4.14 16.04
C HIS A 166 0.03 4.77 16.80
#